data_9c5ab89f86f6d0a3b024db9224cca774
#
_entry.id   9c5ab89f86f6d0a3b024db9224cca774
#
_cell.length_a   1.000
_cell.length_b   1.000
_cell.length_c   1.000
_cell.angle_alpha   90.00
_cell.angle_beta   90.00
_cell.angle_gamma   90.00
#
_symmetry.space_group_name_H-M   'P 1'
#
loop_
_entity.id
_entity.type
_entity.pdbx_description
1 polymer ?
#
loop_
_entity_poly.entity_id
_entity_poly.type
_entity_poly.pdbx_seq_one_letter_code
_entity_poly.pdbx_strand_id
1 'polypeptide(L)' 'MTARISDTVIFTERQIEIMQAATQRIDKNGIQDLTIKNLAADLNLSEAALYRHFK' A
#
# COMPACT_ATOMS: atom_id res chain seq x y z
N MET A 1 7.87 -10.68 23.37
CA MET A 1 7.89 -10.49 22.87
C MET A 1 7.64 -10.25 21.78
N THR A 2 7.17 -10.20 21.28
CA THR A 2 6.76 -10.05 20.29
C THR A 2 6.93 -8.89 19.60
N ALA A 3 7.03 -7.93 20.00
CA ALA A 3 7.20 -6.71 19.36
C ALA A 3 8.41 -6.62 18.51
N ARG A 4 9.11 -7.64 18.46
CA ARG A 4 10.27 -7.65 17.64
C ARG A 4 10.02 -7.37 16.22
N ILE A 5 8.89 -7.78 15.71
CA ILE A 5 8.55 -7.52 14.32
C ILE A 5 8.47 -6.04 14.07
N SER A 6 7.86 -5.32 14.97
CA SER A 6 7.76 -3.89 14.80
C SER A 6 9.11 -3.22 14.81
N ASP A 7 10.03 -3.77 15.55
CA ASP A 7 11.36 -3.19 15.60
C ASP A 7 12.09 -3.39 14.28
N THR A 8 11.75 -4.45 13.59
CA THR A 8 12.45 -4.79 12.36
C THR A 8 11.80 -4.12 11.15
N VAL A 9 10.50 -4.10 11.13
CA VAL A 9 9.76 -3.57 9.98
C VAL A 9 8.74 -2.59 10.49
N ILE A 10 8.96 -1.32 10.20
CA ILE A 10 8.07 -0.27 10.65
C ILE A 10 7.45 0.40 9.45
N PHE A 11 6.15 0.39 9.40
CA PHE A 11 5.40 1.05 8.34
C PHE A 11 4.55 2.15 8.94
N THR A 12 4.43 3.25 8.22
CA THR A 12 3.51 4.30 8.62
C THR A 12 2.08 3.84 8.41
N GLU A 13 1.15 4.53 9.05
CA GLU A 13 -0.26 4.23 8.84
C GLU A 13 -0.64 4.33 7.38
N ARG A 14 -0.11 5.32 6.69
CA ARG A 14 -0.41 5.49 5.28
C ARG A 14 0.11 4.31 4.47
N GLN A 15 1.30 3.82 4.79
CA GLN A 15 1.83 2.66 4.08
C GLN A 15 0.96 1.44 4.30
N ILE A 16 0.44 1.27 5.50
CA ILE A 16 -0.46 0.16 5.79
C ILE A 16 -1.74 0.29 4.99
N GLU A 17 -2.29 1.49 4.91
CA GLU A 17 -3.48 1.72 4.09
C GLU A 17 -3.25 1.36 2.63
N ILE A 18 -2.08 1.73 2.12
CA ILE A 18 -1.74 1.44 0.73
C ILE A 18 -1.65 -0.07 0.52
N MET A 19 -1.03 -0.78 1.44
CA MET A 19 -0.91 -2.22 1.32
C MET A 19 -2.27 -2.90 1.39
N GLN A 20 -3.16 -2.40 2.25
CA GLN A 20 -4.50 -2.95 2.34
C GLN A 20 -5.29 -2.71 1.06
N ALA A 21 -5.17 -1.53 0.49
CA ALA A 21 -5.84 -1.24 -0.76
C ALA A 21 -5.34 -2.14 -1.88
N ALA A 22 -4.03 -2.36 -1.92
CA ALA A 22 -3.44 -3.24 -2.92
C ALA A 22 -3.98 -4.66 -2.78
N THR A 23 -4.04 -5.15 -1.57
CA THR A 23 -4.54 -6.50 -1.30
C THR A 23 -5.99 -6.63 -1.75
N GLN A 24 -6.80 -5.63 -1.44
CA GLN A 24 -8.20 -5.68 -1.82
C GLN A 24 -8.38 -5.68 -3.33
N ARG A 25 -7.56 -4.89 -4.02
CA ARG A 25 -7.67 -4.84 -5.47
C ARG A 25 -7.26 -6.16 -6.09
N ILE A 26 -6.23 -6.79 -5.55
CA ILE A 26 -5.81 -8.10 -6.03
C ILE A 26 -6.89 -9.14 -5.81
N ASP A 27 -7.48 -9.12 -4.63
CA ASP A 27 -8.57 -10.06 -4.31
C ASP A 27 -9.74 -9.91 -5.25
N LYS A 28 -10.06 -8.68 -5.60
CA LYS A 28 -11.24 -8.42 -6.40
C LYS A 28 -11.00 -8.66 -7.88
N ASN A 29 -9.88 -8.18 -8.38
CA ASN A 29 -9.65 -8.10 -9.82
C ASN A 29 -8.42 -8.85 -10.28
N GLY A 30 -7.65 -9.40 -9.36
CA GLY A 30 -6.44 -10.11 -9.71
C GLY A 30 -5.24 -9.19 -9.78
N ILE A 31 -4.05 -9.80 -9.73
CA ILE A 31 -2.81 -9.04 -9.68
C ILE A 31 -2.60 -8.18 -10.93
N GLN A 32 -3.19 -8.60 -12.05
CA GLN A 32 -3.03 -7.86 -13.29
C GLN A 32 -3.62 -6.46 -13.22
N ASP A 33 -4.59 -6.27 -12.34
CA ASP A 33 -5.26 -4.99 -12.23
C ASP A 33 -4.56 -4.06 -11.24
N LEU A 34 -3.52 -4.54 -10.59
CA LEU A 34 -2.80 -3.73 -9.62
C LEU A 34 -1.74 -2.92 -10.32
N THR A 35 -2.01 -1.63 -10.47
CA THR A 35 -1.07 -0.69 -11.05
C THR A 35 -0.96 0.50 -10.13
N ILE A 36 0.11 1.26 -10.27
CA ILE A 36 0.28 2.48 -9.48
C ILE A 36 -0.87 3.44 -9.72
N LYS A 37 -1.30 3.54 -10.96
CA LYS A 37 -2.40 4.43 -11.31
C LYS A 37 -3.69 4.04 -10.59
N ASN A 38 -4.02 2.74 -10.64
CA ASN A 38 -5.25 2.27 -10.00
C ASN A 38 -5.18 2.40 -8.49
N LEU A 39 -4.02 2.09 -7.93
CA LEU A 39 -3.85 2.15 -6.49
C LEU A 39 -3.94 3.59 -5.99
N ALA A 40 -3.32 4.51 -6.70
CA ALA A 40 -3.40 5.92 -6.33
C ALA A 40 -4.83 6.41 -6.40
N ALA A 41 -5.57 5.99 -7.42
CA ALA A 41 -6.97 6.38 -7.54
C ALA A 41 -7.79 5.87 -6.36
N ASP A 42 -7.55 4.63 -5.95
CA ASP A 42 -8.27 4.04 -4.82
C ASP A 42 -8.04 4.83 -3.54
N LEU A 43 -6.85 5.38 -3.40
CA LEU A 43 -6.46 6.07 -2.19
C LEU A 43 -6.65 7.58 -2.30
N ASN A 44 -7.12 8.03 -3.44
CA ASN A 44 -7.31 9.45 -3.70
C ASN A 44 -6.00 10.22 -3.58
N LEU A 45 -4.95 9.63 -4.10
CA LEU A 45 -3.60 10.21 -4.09
C LEU A 45 -3.12 10.39 -5.50
N SER A 46 -2.14 11.27 -5.69
CA SER A 46 -1.43 11.32 -6.96
C SER A 46 -0.41 10.19 -6.97
N GLU A 47 0.04 9.84 -8.16
CA GLU A 47 1.07 8.81 -8.26
C GLU A 47 2.36 9.25 -7.58
N ALA A 48 2.70 10.53 -7.70
CA ALA A 48 3.88 11.05 -7.04
C ALA A 48 3.79 10.91 -5.52
N ALA A 49 2.62 11.18 -4.96
CA ALA A 49 2.42 11.05 -3.54
C ALA A 49 2.56 9.61 -3.10
N LEU A 50 2.04 8.68 -3.92
CA LEU A 50 2.14 7.27 -3.62
C LEU A 50 3.60 6.83 -3.57
N TYR A 51 4.38 7.24 -4.56
CA TYR A 51 5.80 6.89 -4.60
C TYR A 51 6.53 7.42 -3.38
N ARG A 52 6.13 8.56 -2.89
CA ARG A 52 6.79 9.15 -1.73
C ARG A 52 6.66 8.30 -0.49
N HIS A 53 5.62 7.53 -0.39
CA HIS A 53 5.42 6.68 0.77
C HIS A 53 6.25 5.41 0.72
N PHE A 54 6.81 5.09 -0.42
CA PHE A 54 7.57 3.86 -0.61
C PHE A 54 8.91 4.10 -1.26
N LYS A 55 9.59 5.13 -0.80
CA LYS A 55 10.90 5.36 -1.36
C LYS A 55 11.93 4.36 -0.90
#